data_b918ca5c27527f591f05be889d91aceb
#
_entry.id   b918ca5c27527f591f05be889d91aceb
#
_cell.length_a   1.000
_cell.length_b   1.000
_cell.length_c   1.000
_cell.angle_alpha   90.00
_cell.angle_beta   90.00
_cell.angle_gamma   90.00
#
_symmetry.space_group_name_H-M   'P 1'
#
loop_
_entity.id
_entity.type
_entity.pdbx_description
1 polymer ?
#
loop_
_entity_poly.entity_id
_entity_poly.type
_entity_poly.pdbx_seq_one_letter_code
_entity_poly.pdbx_strand_id
1 'polypeptide(L)'
;MRVLWLCNIMLPMIAGKLGLPASCNEGWLTGLMESLQQNKEENGVEPGICFPVENIAGCSTEASAETGTGALPEDAGSVPGVRKLGHIEGMEAYGFSEDLRNPERYENALKDRLAWIVEDFKPDIVHCFGAEYAHTLAMTKVVPKEKILIGLQGLCTEIAKAYPADLPEHIQKRFLLRDVLRHDNIRLQQKKYVLRGEHETEAIKGAGHLAGRTAWDRAVSHTMNPDAEYHILNETLRRVFYEKRWQREACMPHRIFFSQGNYPLKGLHYLLWAMPDILKNYPDTEIYVAGDNVTRYASVKEKLKIGSYGKYLRDEIVKYGLEEKVHFLGRLQAEDMCDAYLKSELFVSASALENSPNSVGEAMLLGMPVVSSAVGGVESLLTHEKEGLLFKKGDTAALAEEICRLFGDCRLAEELGAAARARAFVTHDAEKNYRQLLEIYRKIES
;
A
#
# COMPACT_ATOMS: atom_id res chain seq x y z
N MET A 1 4.00 -1.74 -29.05
CA MET A 1 3.56 -2.62 -27.95
C MET A 1 2.45 -1.93 -27.14
N ARG A 2 1.28 -2.55 -27.04
CA ARG A 2 0.12 -2.02 -26.31
C ARG A 2 0.06 -2.66 -24.93
N VAL A 3 0.15 -1.86 -23.87
CA VAL A 3 0.18 -2.36 -22.49
C VAL A 3 -1.03 -1.84 -21.72
N LEU A 4 -1.90 -2.75 -21.26
CA LEU A 4 -3.05 -2.41 -20.43
C LEU A 4 -2.69 -2.54 -18.95
N TRP A 5 -2.77 -1.45 -18.21
CA TRP A 5 -2.65 -1.46 -16.76
C TRP A 5 -4.00 -1.74 -16.10
N LEU A 6 -4.07 -2.80 -15.32
CA LEU A 6 -5.19 -3.08 -14.43
C LEU A 6 -4.81 -2.62 -13.02
N CYS A 7 -5.38 -1.49 -12.60
CA CYS A 7 -5.11 -0.86 -11.31
C CYS A 7 -6.25 -1.09 -10.33
N ASN A 8 -5.94 -1.17 -9.04
CA ASN A 8 -6.93 -1.32 -7.97
C ASN A 8 -7.72 -0.02 -7.71
N ILE A 9 -7.21 1.10 -8.20
CA ILE A 9 -7.69 2.46 -7.95
C ILE A 9 -7.44 3.36 -9.14
N MET A 10 -8.23 4.42 -9.25
CA MET A 10 -8.06 5.48 -10.24
C MET A 10 -6.84 6.33 -9.89
N LEU A 11 -5.95 6.55 -10.86
CA LEU A 11 -4.80 7.44 -10.67
C LEU A 11 -5.24 8.90 -10.49
N PRO A 12 -4.52 9.70 -9.66
CA PRO A 12 -4.86 11.11 -9.39
C PRO A 12 -5.00 11.97 -10.65
N MET A 13 -4.14 11.76 -11.66
CA MET A 13 -4.19 12.49 -12.93
C MET A 13 -5.51 12.24 -13.68
N ILE A 14 -6.05 11.03 -13.62
CA ILE A 14 -7.33 10.68 -14.25
C ILE A 14 -8.49 11.23 -13.42
N ALA A 15 -8.43 11.08 -12.09
CA ALA A 15 -9.45 11.60 -11.18
C ALA A 15 -9.63 13.12 -11.35
N GLY A 16 -8.55 13.88 -11.48
CA GLY A 16 -8.57 15.33 -11.72
C GLY A 16 -9.29 15.69 -13.01
N LYS A 17 -9.07 14.97 -14.11
CA LYS A 17 -9.76 15.20 -15.39
C LYS A 17 -11.23 14.80 -15.38
N LEU A 18 -11.62 13.88 -14.52
CA LEU A 18 -13.01 13.43 -14.35
C LEU A 18 -13.76 14.24 -13.28
N GLY A 19 -13.13 15.21 -12.62
CA GLY A 19 -13.71 15.95 -11.50
C GLY A 19 -14.02 15.10 -10.26
N LEU A 20 -13.29 13.97 -10.09
CA LEU A 20 -13.49 13.03 -9.00
C LEU A 20 -12.42 13.20 -7.90
N PRO A 21 -12.75 12.85 -6.64
CA PRO A 21 -11.75 12.90 -5.58
C PRO A 21 -10.61 11.90 -5.85
N ALA A 22 -9.38 12.41 -5.80
CA ALA A 22 -8.18 11.59 -5.93
C ALA A 22 -7.85 10.86 -4.63
N SER A 23 -7.33 9.65 -4.72
CA SER A 23 -6.67 8.97 -3.62
C SER A 23 -5.25 9.51 -3.44
N CYS A 24 -4.71 9.49 -2.23
CA CYS A 24 -3.33 9.91 -1.93
C CYS A 24 -2.35 8.72 -1.76
N ASN A 25 -2.82 7.49 -2.03
CA ASN A 25 -2.04 6.28 -1.75
C ASN A 25 -1.17 5.78 -2.92
N GLU A 26 -1.38 6.29 -4.14
CA GLU A 26 -0.85 5.73 -5.40
C GLU A 26 0.32 6.51 -6.00
N GLY A 27 1.04 7.27 -5.20
CA GLY A 27 2.12 8.13 -5.69
C GLY A 27 3.19 7.40 -6.52
N TRP A 28 3.47 6.15 -6.21
CA TRP A 28 4.44 5.32 -6.95
C TRP A 28 3.93 4.90 -8.34
N LEU A 29 2.65 4.54 -8.48
CA LEU A 29 2.03 4.23 -9.77
C LEU A 29 1.98 5.47 -10.67
N THR A 30 1.64 6.62 -10.09
CA THR A 30 1.59 7.90 -10.81
C THR A 30 2.96 8.24 -11.40
N GLY A 31 4.03 8.19 -10.61
CA GLY A 31 5.38 8.48 -11.07
C GLY A 31 5.86 7.52 -12.18
N LEU A 32 5.51 6.25 -12.09
CA LEU A 32 5.84 5.26 -13.12
C LEU A 32 5.07 5.52 -14.43
N MET A 33 3.79 5.88 -14.33
CA MET A 33 2.97 6.22 -15.50
C MET A 33 3.46 7.52 -16.17
N GLU A 34 3.79 8.54 -15.37
CA GLU A 34 4.39 9.77 -15.88
C GLU A 34 5.69 9.50 -16.66
N SER A 35 6.55 8.62 -16.15
CA SER A 35 7.78 8.21 -16.84
C SER A 35 7.49 7.51 -18.18
N LEU A 36 6.48 6.64 -18.24
CA LEU A 36 6.05 5.99 -19.49
C LEU A 36 5.55 7.01 -20.52
N GLN A 37 4.77 8.00 -20.09
CA GLN A 37 4.19 9.02 -20.98
C GLN A 37 5.24 10.00 -21.49
N GLN A 38 6.14 10.49 -20.63
CA GLN A 38 7.21 11.43 -20.99
C GLN A 38 8.17 10.85 -22.04
N ASN A 39 8.38 9.55 -22.01
CA ASN A 39 9.30 8.85 -22.92
C ASN A 39 8.57 8.03 -24.00
N LYS A 40 7.31 8.36 -24.32
CA LYS A 40 6.45 7.57 -25.21
C LYS A 40 7.05 7.37 -26.60
N GLU A 41 7.72 8.39 -27.16
CA GLU A 41 8.34 8.32 -28.48
C GLU A 41 9.53 7.36 -28.53
N GLU A 42 10.24 7.21 -27.40
CA GLU A 42 11.46 6.38 -27.32
C GLU A 42 11.16 4.95 -26.88
N ASN A 43 10.16 4.77 -25.97
CA ASN A 43 9.89 3.45 -25.39
C ASN A 43 9.00 2.55 -26.25
N GLY A 44 8.25 3.11 -27.20
CA GLY A 44 7.37 2.38 -28.09
C GLY A 44 6.15 1.74 -27.39
N VAL A 45 5.81 2.20 -26.16
CA VAL A 45 4.67 1.70 -25.39
C VAL A 45 3.46 2.59 -25.61
N GLU A 46 2.34 1.99 -26.00
CA GLU A 46 1.02 2.62 -26.01
C GLU A 46 0.25 2.17 -24.77
N PRO A 47 0.17 3.04 -23.72
CA PRO A 47 -0.47 2.67 -22.46
C PRO A 47 -1.98 2.78 -22.54
N GLY A 48 -2.70 1.81 -21.97
CA GLY A 48 -4.08 1.86 -21.58
C GLY A 48 -4.20 1.59 -20.09
N ILE A 49 -5.29 2.04 -19.47
CA ILE A 49 -5.55 1.84 -18.05
C ILE A 49 -7.00 1.47 -17.80
N CYS A 50 -7.22 0.49 -16.93
CA CYS A 50 -8.54 0.15 -16.42
C CYS A 50 -8.53 0.03 -14.89
N PHE A 51 -9.62 0.47 -14.26
CA PHE A 51 -9.74 0.51 -12.81
C PHE A 51 -11.22 0.42 -12.38
N PRO A 52 -11.49 -0.05 -11.13
CA PRO A 52 -12.83 -0.11 -10.59
C PRO A 52 -13.37 1.28 -10.22
N VAL A 53 -14.68 1.51 -10.46
CA VAL A 53 -15.40 2.72 -10.08
C VAL A 53 -16.73 2.38 -9.42
N GLU A 54 -17.07 3.05 -8.30
CA GLU A 54 -18.35 2.82 -7.59
C GLU A 54 -19.55 3.30 -8.38
N ASN A 55 -19.43 4.42 -9.10
CA ASN A 55 -20.51 5.02 -9.90
C ASN A 55 -20.03 5.35 -11.32
N ILE A 56 -20.15 4.36 -12.17
CA ILE A 56 -19.72 4.45 -13.57
C ILE A 56 -20.52 5.50 -14.37
N ALA A 57 -21.80 5.70 -14.04
CA ALA A 57 -22.67 6.65 -14.74
C ALA A 57 -22.28 8.12 -14.47
N GLY A 58 -21.62 8.39 -13.34
CA GLY A 58 -21.18 9.73 -12.97
C GLY A 58 -19.81 10.15 -13.55
N CYS A 59 -19.09 9.25 -14.21
CA CYS A 59 -17.80 9.55 -14.83
C CYS A 59 -18.04 10.17 -16.23
N SER A 60 -17.94 11.52 -16.34
CA SER A 60 -17.98 12.23 -17.64
C SER A 60 -16.73 13.10 -17.77
N THR A 61 -16.13 13.17 -18.96
CA THR A 61 -15.05 14.11 -19.26
C THR A 61 -15.60 15.50 -19.57
N GLU A 62 -14.86 16.57 -19.27
CA GLU A 62 -15.23 17.95 -19.62
C GLU A 62 -15.51 18.13 -21.12
N ALA A 63 -14.84 17.36 -21.98
CA ALA A 63 -15.07 17.37 -23.43
C ALA A 63 -16.51 16.96 -23.82
N SER A 64 -17.22 16.19 -22.99
CA SER A 64 -18.63 15.85 -23.23
C SER A 64 -19.59 16.93 -22.74
N ALA A 65 -19.15 17.88 -21.93
CA ALA A 65 -19.97 19.02 -21.47
C ALA A 65 -20.05 20.17 -22.51
N GLU A 66 -18.99 20.37 -23.30
CA GLU A 66 -18.97 21.42 -24.34
C GLU A 66 -19.84 21.11 -25.57
N THR A 67 -20.15 19.84 -25.83
CA THR A 67 -20.95 19.43 -27.00
C THR A 67 -22.46 19.40 -26.75
N GLY A 68 -22.96 19.75 -25.55
CA GLY A 68 -24.37 19.86 -25.25
C GLY A 68 -25.19 18.56 -25.40
N THR A 69 -24.55 17.43 -25.67
CA THR A 69 -25.18 16.11 -25.74
C THR A 69 -25.14 15.48 -24.37
N GLY A 70 -26.23 15.64 -23.62
CA GLY A 70 -26.45 14.89 -22.38
C GLY A 70 -26.27 13.40 -22.63
N ALA A 71 -25.65 12.69 -21.64
CA ALA A 71 -25.37 11.27 -21.63
C ALA A 71 -24.86 10.72 -22.96
N LEU A 72 -23.58 10.34 -23.03
CA LEU A 72 -23.09 9.54 -24.16
C LEU A 72 -24.06 8.37 -24.39
N PRO A 73 -24.46 8.08 -25.65
CA PRO A 73 -25.37 6.98 -25.93
C PRO A 73 -24.86 5.72 -25.26
N GLU A 74 -25.74 4.97 -24.61
CA GLU A 74 -25.47 3.57 -24.28
C GLU A 74 -25.20 2.90 -25.62
N ASP A 75 -23.92 2.59 -25.89
CA ASP A 75 -23.55 1.88 -27.12
C ASP A 75 -24.33 0.58 -27.16
N ALA A 76 -25.11 0.39 -28.23
CA ALA A 76 -25.85 -0.83 -28.48
C ALA A 76 -24.83 -1.97 -28.59
N GLY A 77 -24.61 -2.72 -27.50
CA GLY A 77 -23.63 -3.78 -27.38
C GLY A 77 -22.71 -3.69 -26.13
N SER A 78 -22.84 -2.65 -25.30
CA SER A 78 -22.00 -2.50 -24.11
C SER A 78 -22.39 -3.49 -23.01
N VAL A 79 -21.37 -4.13 -22.41
CA VAL A 79 -21.52 -4.98 -21.23
C VAL A 79 -21.91 -4.09 -20.03
N PRO A 80 -22.96 -4.43 -19.25
CA PRO A 80 -23.35 -3.62 -18.10
C PRO A 80 -22.20 -3.48 -17.07
N GLY A 81 -22.00 -2.24 -16.62
CA GLY A 81 -20.98 -1.95 -15.59
C GLY A 81 -19.57 -1.81 -16.13
N VAL A 82 -19.39 -1.59 -17.44
CA VAL A 82 -18.11 -1.17 -18.02
C VAL A 82 -18.31 0.08 -18.90
N ARG A 83 -17.31 0.95 -18.95
CA ARG A 83 -17.35 2.16 -19.74
C ARG A 83 -15.97 2.55 -20.24
N LYS A 84 -15.87 2.92 -21.51
CA LYS A 84 -14.71 3.62 -22.06
C LYS A 84 -14.80 5.09 -21.66
N LEU A 85 -13.80 5.60 -20.95
CA LEU A 85 -13.73 6.97 -20.45
C LEU A 85 -13.07 7.91 -21.46
N GLY A 86 -12.53 7.34 -22.56
CA GLY A 86 -11.84 8.06 -23.63
C GLY A 86 -10.35 8.18 -23.42
N HIS A 87 -9.74 9.06 -24.20
CA HIS A 87 -8.30 9.27 -24.16
C HIS A 87 -7.97 10.36 -23.13
N ILE A 88 -7.38 9.96 -22.01
CA ILE A 88 -7.06 10.83 -20.88
C ILE A 88 -5.55 10.81 -20.65
N GLU A 89 -4.91 11.98 -20.61
CA GLU A 89 -3.47 12.11 -20.37
C GLU A 89 -2.62 11.14 -21.23
N GLY A 90 -2.96 11.01 -22.52
CA GLY A 90 -2.21 10.16 -23.46
C GLY A 90 -2.48 8.66 -23.38
N MET A 91 -3.48 8.22 -22.60
CA MET A 91 -3.87 6.83 -22.40
C MET A 91 -5.34 6.59 -22.74
N GLU A 92 -5.66 5.41 -23.28
CA GLU A 92 -7.05 4.93 -23.31
C GLU A 92 -7.46 4.48 -21.89
N ALA A 93 -8.51 5.12 -21.34
CA ALA A 93 -8.97 4.88 -19.98
C ALA A 93 -10.32 4.17 -19.95
N TYR A 94 -10.46 3.20 -19.06
CA TYR A 94 -11.67 2.39 -18.85
C TYR A 94 -12.03 2.31 -17.38
N GLY A 95 -13.34 2.45 -17.09
CA GLY A 95 -13.90 2.17 -15.77
C GLY A 95 -14.73 0.89 -15.78
N PHE A 96 -14.70 0.12 -14.72
CA PHE A 96 -15.60 -1.00 -14.52
C PHE A 96 -16.15 -1.04 -13.10
N SER A 97 -17.37 -1.58 -12.92
CA SER A 97 -17.97 -1.68 -11.59
C SER A 97 -17.48 -2.94 -10.87
N GLU A 98 -17.11 -2.78 -9.58
CA GLU A 98 -16.75 -3.86 -8.67
C GLU A 98 -17.13 -3.46 -7.24
N ASP A 99 -17.57 -4.42 -6.42
CA ASP A 99 -17.85 -4.19 -5.00
C ASP A 99 -16.56 -4.18 -4.16
N LEU A 100 -15.85 -3.06 -4.17
CA LEU A 100 -14.63 -2.88 -3.36
C LEU A 100 -14.86 -2.86 -1.85
N ARG A 101 -16.14 -2.83 -1.37
CA ARG A 101 -16.46 -2.93 0.06
C ARG A 101 -16.38 -4.38 0.55
N ASN A 102 -16.54 -5.33 -0.36
CA ASN A 102 -16.45 -6.77 -0.10
C ASN A 102 -15.46 -7.42 -1.08
N PRO A 103 -14.16 -7.04 -1.03
CA PRO A 103 -13.15 -7.47 -2.00
C PRO A 103 -12.88 -8.98 -1.96
N GLU A 104 -13.41 -9.68 -0.95
CA GLU A 104 -13.40 -11.14 -0.85
C GLU A 104 -14.43 -11.83 -1.75
N ARG A 105 -15.33 -11.08 -2.40
CA ARG A 105 -16.35 -11.63 -3.29
C ARG A 105 -15.88 -11.59 -4.73
N TYR A 106 -16.06 -12.70 -5.43
CA TYR A 106 -15.83 -12.80 -6.87
C TYR A 106 -17.17 -12.81 -7.60
N GLU A 107 -17.36 -11.88 -8.52
CA GLU A 107 -18.54 -11.79 -9.39
C GLU A 107 -18.17 -12.24 -10.81
N ASN A 108 -18.92 -13.19 -11.38
CA ASN A 108 -18.66 -13.64 -12.76
C ASN A 108 -18.75 -12.53 -13.79
N ALA A 109 -19.59 -11.52 -13.56
CA ALA A 109 -19.73 -10.35 -14.43
C ALA A 109 -18.43 -9.55 -14.59
N LEU A 110 -17.46 -9.64 -13.66
CA LEU A 110 -16.14 -9.03 -13.82
C LEU A 110 -15.40 -9.58 -15.05
N LYS A 111 -15.51 -10.89 -15.29
CA LYS A 111 -14.89 -11.51 -16.47
C LYS A 111 -15.41 -10.89 -17.78
N ASP A 112 -16.74 -10.71 -17.89
CA ASP A 112 -17.36 -10.18 -19.10
C ASP A 112 -16.99 -8.70 -19.31
N ARG A 113 -16.95 -7.91 -18.21
CA ARG A 113 -16.51 -6.50 -18.24
C ARG A 113 -15.07 -6.37 -18.70
N LEU A 114 -14.16 -7.18 -18.15
CA LEU A 114 -12.74 -7.14 -18.52
C LEU A 114 -12.51 -7.72 -19.93
N ALA A 115 -13.25 -8.72 -20.36
CA ALA A 115 -13.20 -9.25 -21.70
C ALA A 115 -13.56 -8.17 -22.74
N TRP A 116 -14.58 -7.36 -22.47
CA TRP A 116 -14.95 -6.24 -23.33
C TRP A 116 -13.82 -5.20 -23.44
N ILE A 117 -13.17 -4.85 -22.32
CA ILE A 117 -12.01 -3.92 -22.31
C ILE A 117 -10.85 -4.48 -23.12
N VAL A 118 -10.54 -5.76 -22.94
CA VAL A 118 -9.44 -6.43 -23.64
C VAL A 118 -9.73 -6.51 -25.15
N GLU A 119 -10.97 -6.75 -25.54
CA GLU A 119 -11.36 -6.78 -26.96
C GLU A 119 -11.30 -5.39 -27.62
N ASP A 120 -11.67 -4.32 -26.90
CA ASP A 120 -11.59 -2.94 -27.39
C ASP A 120 -10.14 -2.44 -27.45
N PHE A 121 -9.37 -2.61 -26.37
CA PHE A 121 -7.99 -2.12 -26.29
C PHE A 121 -6.99 -3.02 -27.05
N LYS A 122 -7.21 -4.33 -27.13
CA LYS A 122 -6.32 -5.32 -27.75
C LYS A 122 -4.87 -5.25 -27.24
N PRO A 123 -4.63 -5.50 -25.95
CA PRO A 123 -3.30 -5.40 -25.37
C PRO A 123 -2.38 -6.53 -25.84
N ASP A 124 -1.10 -6.21 -26.04
CA ASP A 124 -0.03 -7.19 -26.16
C ASP A 124 0.32 -7.77 -24.79
N ILE A 125 0.28 -6.91 -23.73
CA ILE A 125 0.57 -7.24 -22.34
C ILE A 125 -0.51 -6.63 -21.44
N VAL A 126 -0.92 -7.37 -20.40
CA VAL A 126 -1.71 -6.86 -19.29
C VAL A 126 -0.86 -6.87 -18.03
N HIS A 127 -0.64 -5.69 -17.45
CA HIS A 127 0.04 -5.53 -16.17
C HIS A 127 -0.99 -5.27 -15.06
N CYS A 128 -1.21 -6.27 -14.19
CA CYS A 128 -2.09 -6.18 -13.03
C CYS A 128 -1.29 -5.69 -11.81
N PHE A 129 -1.71 -4.58 -11.21
CA PHE A 129 -1.06 -4.02 -10.02
C PHE A 129 -1.70 -4.53 -8.73
N GLY A 130 -1.28 -5.74 -8.33
CA GLY A 130 -1.77 -6.49 -7.18
C GLY A 130 -2.54 -7.75 -7.57
N ALA A 131 -2.42 -8.78 -6.74
CA ALA A 131 -3.17 -10.04 -6.86
C ALA A 131 -4.35 -10.12 -5.88
N GLU A 132 -4.48 -9.15 -5.00
CA GLU A 132 -5.35 -9.16 -3.83
C GLU A 132 -6.83 -8.85 -4.10
N TYR A 133 -7.20 -8.51 -5.35
CA TYR A 133 -8.57 -8.18 -5.74
C TYR A 133 -9.15 -9.15 -6.76
N ALA A 134 -10.46 -9.30 -6.77
CA ALA A 134 -11.18 -10.23 -7.63
C ALA A 134 -11.02 -9.92 -9.13
N HIS A 135 -10.81 -8.65 -9.50
CA HIS A 135 -10.58 -8.26 -10.89
C HIS A 135 -9.27 -8.83 -11.47
N THR A 136 -8.22 -8.99 -10.67
CA THR A 136 -6.99 -9.66 -11.16
C THR A 136 -7.26 -11.12 -11.50
N LEU A 137 -7.97 -11.85 -10.64
CA LEU A 137 -8.41 -13.21 -10.94
C LEU A 137 -9.31 -13.26 -12.20
N ALA A 138 -10.21 -12.28 -12.35
CA ALA A 138 -11.07 -12.22 -13.54
C ALA A 138 -10.24 -11.99 -14.83
N MET A 139 -9.23 -11.13 -14.77
CA MET A 139 -8.34 -10.85 -15.90
C MET A 139 -7.54 -12.08 -16.33
N THR A 140 -7.07 -12.91 -15.39
CA THR A 140 -6.37 -14.16 -15.73
C THR A 140 -7.25 -15.21 -16.39
N LYS A 141 -8.58 -15.04 -16.34
CA LYS A 141 -9.55 -15.90 -17.06
C LYS A 141 -9.91 -15.36 -18.45
N VAL A 142 -9.43 -14.17 -18.80
CA VAL A 142 -9.72 -13.48 -20.08
C VAL A 142 -8.50 -13.49 -21.00
N VAL A 143 -7.31 -13.26 -20.44
CA VAL A 143 -6.06 -13.08 -21.19
C VAL A 143 -5.18 -14.33 -21.04
N PRO A 144 -4.50 -14.79 -22.10
CA PRO A 144 -3.52 -15.87 -22.01
C PRO A 144 -2.42 -15.55 -20.99
N LYS A 145 -2.02 -16.55 -20.19
CA LYS A 145 -1.10 -16.38 -19.07
C LYS A 145 0.25 -15.76 -19.47
N GLU A 146 0.72 -16.04 -20.68
CA GLU A 146 1.98 -15.55 -21.23
C GLU A 146 1.99 -14.02 -21.45
N LYS A 147 0.82 -13.39 -21.50
CA LYS A 147 0.64 -11.95 -21.65
C LYS A 147 0.34 -11.24 -20.33
N ILE A 148 0.31 -11.97 -19.22
CA ILE A 148 -0.05 -11.42 -17.90
C ILE A 148 1.18 -11.26 -17.03
N LEU A 149 1.41 -10.02 -16.59
CA LEU A 149 2.34 -9.65 -15.54
C LEU A 149 1.54 -9.23 -14.30
N ILE A 150 1.76 -9.89 -13.16
CA ILE A 150 1.17 -9.46 -11.87
C ILE A 150 2.26 -8.83 -11.01
N GLY A 151 2.09 -7.55 -10.67
CA GLY A 151 2.90 -6.85 -9.67
C GLY A 151 2.46 -7.21 -8.25
N LEU A 152 3.32 -7.87 -7.49
CA LEU A 152 3.02 -8.32 -6.12
C LEU A 152 3.06 -7.14 -5.15
N GLN A 153 1.91 -6.79 -4.56
CA GLN A 153 1.80 -5.73 -3.54
C GLN A 153 1.77 -6.34 -2.13
N GLY A 154 0.64 -6.81 -1.68
CA GLY A 154 0.50 -7.63 -0.48
C GLY A 154 0.22 -9.09 -0.88
N LEU A 155 0.41 -10.02 0.02
CA LEU A 155 0.03 -11.41 -0.17
C LEU A 155 -1.04 -11.77 0.85
N CYS A 156 -2.30 -11.84 0.39
CA CYS A 156 -3.48 -12.07 1.24
C CYS A 156 -3.41 -13.38 2.01
N THR A 157 -2.82 -14.42 1.42
CA THR A 157 -2.57 -15.70 2.09
C THR A 157 -1.72 -15.53 3.34
N GLU A 158 -0.65 -14.73 3.29
CA GLU A 158 0.25 -14.46 4.40
C GLU A 158 -0.34 -13.42 5.36
N ILE A 159 -1.03 -12.41 4.81
CA ILE A 159 -1.79 -11.43 5.61
C ILE A 159 -2.82 -12.15 6.48
N ALA A 160 -3.58 -13.13 5.96
CA ALA A 160 -4.54 -13.90 6.73
C ALA A 160 -3.92 -14.59 7.95
N LYS A 161 -2.71 -15.13 7.81
CA LYS A 161 -1.96 -15.78 8.91
C LYS A 161 -1.51 -14.75 9.97
N ALA A 162 -1.03 -13.60 9.53
CA ALA A 162 -0.45 -12.56 10.38
C ALA A 162 -1.51 -11.59 10.97
N TYR A 163 -2.73 -11.54 10.42
CA TYR A 163 -3.75 -10.52 10.72
C TYR A 163 -4.09 -10.35 12.20
N PRO A 164 -4.15 -11.43 13.03
CA PRO A 164 -4.38 -11.30 14.47
C PRO A 164 -3.32 -10.51 15.23
N ALA A 165 -2.08 -10.42 14.69
CA ALA A 165 -0.99 -9.60 15.22
C ALA A 165 -0.79 -9.77 16.73
N ASP A 166 -0.72 -11.01 17.18
CA ASP A 166 -0.51 -11.43 18.59
C ASP A 166 -1.53 -10.84 19.61
N LEU A 167 -2.63 -10.26 19.13
CA LEU A 167 -3.68 -9.74 19.99
C LEU A 167 -4.34 -10.88 20.80
N PRO A 168 -4.73 -10.64 22.06
CA PRO A 168 -5.44 -11.61 22.88
C PRO A 168 -6.71 -12.14 22.19
N GLU A 169 -6.99 -13.43 22.33
CA GLU A 169 -8.10 -14.08 21.63
C GLU A 169 -9.48 -13.43 21.90
N HIS A 170 -9.70 -12.99 23.15
CA HIS A 170 -10.94 -12.31 23.50
C HIS A 170 -11.10 -10.95 22.80
N ILE A 171 -9.99 -10.26 22.44
CA ILE A 171 -9.99 -9.04 21.64
C ILE A 171 -10.26 -9.36 20.17
N GLN A 172 -9.65 -10.41 19.63
CA GLN A 172 -9.88 -10.84 18.25
C GLN A 172 -11.34 -11.22 18.00
N LYS A 173 -12.01 -11.83 19.01
CA LYS A 173 -13.42 -12.25 18.98
C LYS A 173 -14.41 -11.15 19.39
N ARG A 174 -13.93 -10.01 19.91
CA ARG A 174 -14.80 -8.92 20.39
C ARG A 174 -15.62 -8.36 19.23
N PHE A 175 -16.90 -8.10 19.53
CA PHE A 175 -17.81 -7.34 18.68
C PHE A 175 -18.28 -6.10 19.41
N LEU A 176 -18.08 -4.93 18.82
CA LEU A 176 -18.74 -3.70 19.20
C LEU A 176 -19.87 -3.40 18.21
N LEU A 177 -20.73 -2.44 18.51
CA LEU A 177 -21.88 -2.11 17.67
C LEU A 177 -21.47 -1.83 16.22
N ARG A 178 -20.40 -1.06 16.01
CA ARG A 178 -19.84 -0.80 14.69
C ARG A 178 -19.44 -2.09 13.97
N ASP A 179 -18.76 -2.99 14.67
CA ASP A 179 -18.25 -4.23 14.08
C ASP A 179 -19.40 -5.16 13.65
N VAL A 180 -20.50 -5.15 14.41
CA VAL A 180 -21.73 -5.87 14.03
C VAL A 180 -22.34 -5.28 12.76
N LEU A 181 -22.48 -3.94 12.70
CA LEU A 181 -23.09 -3.25 11.55
C LEU A 181 -22.25 -3.34 10.27
N ARG A 182 -20.93 -3.42 10.40
CA ARG A 182 -20.01 -3.44 9.26
C ARG A 182 -19.45 -4.83 8.94
N HIS A 183 -19.74 -5.82 9.76
CA HIS A 183 -19.17 -7.17 9.64
C HIS A 183 -17.65 -7.13 9.53
N ASP A 184 -16.95 -6.35 10.38
CA ASP A 184 -15.53 -6.06 10.23
C ASP A 184 -14.70 -6.19 11.52
N ASN A 185 -15.06 -7.05 12.48
CA ASN A 185 -14.17 -7.34 13.59
C ASN A 185 -12.89 -8.08 13.12
N ILE A 186 -11.87 -8.20 13.98
CA ILE A 186 -10.56 -8.74 13.64
C ILE A 186 -10.68 -10.17 13.04
N ARG A 187 -11.48 -11.03 13.61
CA ARG A 187 -11.70 -12.43 13.12
C ARG A 187 -12.43 -12.47 11.78
N LEU A 188 -13.40 -11.59 11.57
CA LEU A 188 -14.11 -11.51 10.29
C LEU A 188 -13.19 -10.96 9.20
N GLN A 189 -12.37 -9.94 9.50
CA GLN A 189 -11.39 -9.45 8.56
C GLN A 189 -10.34 -10.52 8.21
N GLN A 190 -9.86 -11.28 9.19
CA GLN A 190 -8.99 -12.43 8.94
C GLN A 190 -9.62 -13.42 7.97
N LYS A 191 -10.92 -13.79 8.18
CA LYS A 191 -11.64 -14.68 7.27
C LYS A 191 -11.78 -14.11 5.86
N LYS A 192 -12.02 -12.80 5.73
CA LYS A 192 -12.04 -12.14 4.42
C LYS A 192 -10.68 -12.26 3.71
N TYR A 193 -9.57 -12.09 4.44
CA TYR A 193 -8.24 -12.30 3.87
C TYR A 193 -7.97 -13.75 3.47
N VAL A 194 -8.52 -14.75 4.17
CA VAL A 194 -8.45 -16.16 3.74
C VAL A 194 -9.09 -16.32 2.36
N LEU A 195 -10.35 -15.84 2.18
CA LEU A 195 -11.06 -15.91 0.90
C LEU A 195 -10.33 -15.14 -0.22
N ARG A 196 -9.82 -13.96 0.09
CA ARG A 196 -8.99 -13.19 -0.86
C ARG A 196 -7.71 -13.94 -1.23
N GLY A 197 -7.09 -14.64 -0.27
CA GLY A 197 -5.92 -15.47 -0.51
C GLY A 197 -6.18 -16.67 -1.43
N GLU A 198 -7.39 -17.24 -1.40
CA GLU A 198 -7.82 -18.26 -2.36
C GLU A 198 -7.87 -17.68 -3.78
N HIS A 199 -8.50 -16.51 -3.96
CA HIS A 199 -8.55 -15.79 -5.24
C HIS A 199 -7.17 -15.37 -5.74
N GLU A 200 -6.33 -14.84 -4.85
CA GLU A 200 -4.94 -14.48 -5.12
C GLU A 200 -4.12 -15.67 -5.63
N THR A 201 -4.23 -16.81 -4.95
CA THR A 201 -3.52 -18.04 -5.34
C THR A 201 -3.94 -18.50 -6.73
N GLU A 202 -5.25 -18.42 -7.05
CA GLU A 202 -5.78 -18.76 -8.37
C GLU A 202 -5.31 -17.75 -9.44
N ALA A 203 -5.30 -16.45 -9.11
CA ALA A 203 -4.79 -15.41 -10.01
C ALA A 203 -3.30 -15.58 -10.32
N ILE A 204 -2.48 -15.82 -9.30
CA ILE A 204 -1.03 -16.05 -9.46
C ILE A 204 -0.77 -17.30 -10.32
N LYS A 205 -1.54 -18.39 -10.16
CA LYS A 205 -1.45 -19.57 -11.02
C LYS A 205 -1.81 -19.29 -12.49
N GLY A 206 -2.67 -18.31 -12.72
CA GLY A 206 -3.11 -17.89 -14.05
C GLY A 206 -2.17 -16.92 -14.76
N ALA A 207 -1.03 -16.54 -14.16
CA ALA A 207 -0.08 -15.60 -14.73
C ALA A 207 1.22 -16.30 -15.16
N GLY A 208 1.78 -15.89 -16.31
CA GLY A 208 3.10 -16.35 -16.78
C GLY A 208 4.25 -15.56 -16.15
N HIS A 209 3.98 -14.31 -15.72
CA HIS A 209 5.00 -13.41 -15.19
C HIS A 209 4.54 -12.76 -13.90
N LEU A 210 5.46 -12.69 -12.93
CA LEU A 210 5.26 -12.03 -11.65
C LEU A 210 6.35 -10.96 -11.45
N ALA A 211 5.99 -9.78 -11.00
CA ALA A 211 6.94 -8.75 -10.61
C ALA A 211 6.87 -8.53 -9.11
N GLY A 212 8.00 -8.61 -8.41
CA GLY A 212 8.10 -8.40 -6.97
C GLY A 212 9.39 -7.69 -6.59
N ARG A 213 9.60 -7.49 -5.29
CA ARG A 213 10.64 -6.61 -4.77
C ARG A 213 11.54 -7.27 -3.74
N THR A 214 11.13 -8.40 -3.21
CA THR A 214 11.75 -8.99 -2.04
C THR A 214 12.04 -10.49 -2.23
N ALA A 215 13.04 -11.00 -1.52
CA ALA A 215 13.27 -12.44 -1.48
C ALA A 215 12.08 -13.21 -0.89
N TRP A 216 11.33 -12.54 0.02
CA TRP A 216 10.17 -13.13 0.66
C TRP A 216 8.99 -13.29 -0.31
N ASP A 217 8.60 -12.24 -1.04
CA ASP A 217 7.47 -12.34 -1.99
C ASP A 217 7.79 -13.28 -3.15
N ARG A 218 9.06 -13.33 -3.58
CA ARG A 218 9.54 -14.33 -4.55
C ARG A 218 9.37 -15.75 -4.03
N ALA A 219 9.78 -16.02 -2.79
CA ALA A 219 9.66 -17.35 -2.21
C ALA A 219 8.20 -17.77 -2.04
N VAL A 220 7.35 -16.88 -1.52
CA VAL A 220 5.91 -17.16 -1.32
C VAL A 220 5.20 -17.36 -2.66
N SER A 221 5.37 -16.46 -3.62
CA SER A 221 4.71 -16.58 -4.93
C SER A 221 5.18 -17.81 -5.72
N HIS A 222 6.45 -18.19 -5.59
CA HIS A 222 6.97 -19.43 -6.19
C HIS A 222 6.28 -20.69 -5.63
N THR A 223 5.86 -20.70 -4.36
CA THR A 223 5.08 -21.82 -3.82
C THR A 223 3.68 -21.92 -4.44
N MET A 224 3.13 -20.80 -4.90
CA MET A 224 1.81 -20.75 -5.55
C MET A 224 1.90 -21.09 -7.05
N ASN A 225 2.92 -20.59 -7.74
CA ASN A 225 3.17 -20.80 -9.16
C ASN A 225 4.66 -20.93 -9.44
N PRO A 226 5.23 -22.15 -9.40
CA PRO A 226 6.64 -22.39 -9.67
C PRO A 226 7.01 -22.18 -11.14
N ASP A 227 6.04 -22.19 -12.06
CA ASP A 227 6.26 -22.06 -13.51
C ASP A 227 6.27 -20.59 -13.96
N ALA A 228 5.79 -19.66 -13.16
CA ALA A 228 5.81 -18.24 -13.50
C ALA A 228 7.23 -17.67 -13.44
N GLU A 229 7.57 -16.88 -14.45
CA GLU A 229 8.81 -16.14 -14.41
C GLU A 229 8.73 -14.96 -13.46
N TYR A 230 9.65 -14.91 -12.47
CA TYR A 230 9.71 -13.84 -11.50
C TYR A 230 10.70 -12.75 -11.91
N HIS A 231 10.23 -11.51 -11.97
CA HIS A 231 11.00 -10.31 -12.28
C HIS A 231 11.17 -9.44 -11.04
N ILE A 232 12.36 -8.86 -10.86
CA ILE A 232 12.57 -7.83 -9.83
C ILE A 232 12.14 -6.49 -10.39
N LEU A 233 11.18 -5.84 -9.72
CA LEU A 233 10.71 -4.51 -10.08
C LEU A 233 10.43 -3.70 -8.80
N ASN A 234 11.36 -2.81 -8.46
CA ASN A 234 11.20 -1.93 -7.31
C ASN A 234 10.26 -0.75 -7.62
N GLU A 235 9.71 -0.14 -6.59
CA GLU A 235 8.85 1.02 -6.69
C GLU A 235 9.64 2.32 -6.61
N THR A 236 9.23 3.30 -7.41
CA THR A 236 9.64 4.69 -7.26
C THR A 236 8.72 5.33 -6.23
N LEU A 237 9.28 5.95 -5.20
CA LEU A 237 8.51 6.55 -4.12
C LEU A 237 8.11 8.00 -4.46
N ARG A 238 7.39 8.65 -3.54
CA ARG A 238 6.89 10.02 -3.74
C ARG A 238 8.05 11.01 -3.81
N ARG A 239 7.99 11.91 -4.78
CA ARG A 239 9.09 12.83 -5.16
C ARG A 239 9.63 13.66 -3.99
N VAL A 240 8.78 14.17 -3.12
CA VAL A 240 9.15 15.01 -1.97
C VAL A 240 10.19 14.35 -1.05
N PHE A 241 10.21 13.00 -0.97
CA PHE A 241 11.15 12.26 -0.12
C PHE A 241 12.58 12.18 -0.70
N TYR A 242 12.75 12.37 -1.99
CA TYR A 242 14.08 12.44 -2.61
C TYR A 242 14.72 13.83 -2.42
N GLU A 243 13.91 14.88 -2.33
CA GLU A 243 14.34 16.27 -2.31
C GLU A 243 14.73 16.76 -0.91
N LYS A 244 14.17 16.14 0.15
CA LYS A 244 14.41 16.54 1.54
C LYS A 244 15.41 15.59 2.23
N ARG A 245 15.92 16.05 3.37
CA ARG A 245 16.85 15.26 4.19
C ARG A 245 16.56 15.49 5.67
N TRP A 246 16.54 14.41 6.44
CA TRP A 246 16.45 14.43 7.87
C TRP A 246 17.75 14.99 8.49
N GLN A 247 17.61 15.80 9.52
CA GLN A 247 18.71 16.40 10.31
C GLN A 247 18.30 16.35 11.77
N ARG A 248 19.17 15.80 12.60
CA ARG A 248 18.88 15.61 14.02
C ARG A 248 18.57 16.94 14.74
N GLU A 249 19.30 17.99 14.41
CA GLU A 249 19.15 19.32 15.04
C GLU A 249 17.81 19.99 14.72
N ALA A 250 17.14 19.53 13.67
CA ALA A 250 15.87 20.07 13.22
C ALA A 250 14.66 19.27 13.74
N CYS A 251 14.88 18.06 14.30
CA CYS A 251 13.80 17.24 14.83
C CYS A 251 13.52 17.55 16.32
N MET A 252 12.36 17.14 16.78
CA MET A 252 11.99 17.19 18.19
C MET A 252 12.58 15.97 18.92
N PRO A 253 13.34 16.16 20.00
CA PRO A 253 13.91 15.04 20.76
C PRO A 253 12.86 14.06 21.23
N HIS A 254 13.20 12.77 21.24
CA HIS A 254 12.40 11.64 21.69
C HIS A 254 11.01 11.54 21.04
N ARG A 255 10.83 12.19 19.87
CA ARG A 255 9.63 12.05 19.06
C ARG A 255 9.73 10.87 18.11
N ILE A 256 8.80 9.93 18.26
CA ILE A 256 8.67 8.75 17.40
C ILE A 256 7.59 9.02 16.34
N PHE A 257 7.90 8.80 15.06
CA PHE A 257 6.89 8.79 14.00
C PHE A 257 6.44 7.38 13.67
N PHE A 258 5.13 7.21 13.48
CA PHE A 258 4.47 5.96 13.11
C PHE A 258 3.50 6.21 11.96
N SER A 259 3.75 5.61 10.79
CA SER A 259 3.07 6.01 9.54
C SER A 259 1.60 5.63 9.44
N GLN A 260 1.16 4.59 10.18
CA GLN A 260 -0.23 4.12 10.14
C GLN A 260 -0.54 3.17 11.29
N GLY A 261 -1.58 3.47 12.09
CA GLY A 261 -1.94 2.70 13.30
C GLY A 261 -3.38 2.19 13.35
N ASN A 262 -4.13 2.18 12.24
CA ASN A 262 -5.59 2.01 12.24
C ASN A 262 -6.08 0.54 12.17
N TYR A 263 -5.20 -0.45 11.99
CA TYR A 263 -5.54 -1.87 11.99
C TYR A 263 -4.40 -2.74 12.56
N PRO A 264 -4.70 -3.96 13.06
CA PRO A 264 -3.76 -4.76 13.83
C PRO A 264 -2.41 -5.04 13.15
N LEU A 265 -2.44 -5.31 11.86
CA LEU A 265 -1.25 -5.71 11.09
C LEU A 265 -0.13 -4.67 11.15
N LYS A 266 -0.46 -3.36 11.31
CA LYS A 266 0.53 -2.29 11.43
C LYS A 266 1.22 -2.20 12.79
N GLY A 267 0.68 -2.89 13.81
CA GLY A 267 1.39 -3.15 15.07
C GLY A 267 1.54 -1.96 16.01
N LEU A 268 0.69 -0.92 15.93
CA LEU A 268 0.77 0.19 16.88
C LEU A 268 0.70 -0.28 18.34
N HIS A 269 -0.06 -1.34 18.62
CA HIS A 269 -0.13 -1.94 19.95
C HIS A 269 1.21 -2.49 20.46
N TYR A 270 2.11 -2.98 19.59
CA TYR A 270 3.45 -3.39 20.00
C TYR A 270 4.27 -2.21 20.51
N LEU A 271 4.17 -1.05 19.83
CA LEU A 271 4.82 0.17 20.29
C LEU A 271 4.23 0.67 21.62
N LEU A 272 2.89 0.62 21.78
CA LEU A 272 2.25 0.96 23.06
C LEU A 272 2.70 0.04 24.20
N TRP A 273 2.91 -1.25 23.92
CA TRP A 273 3.42 -2.20 24.93
C TRP A 273 4.89 -1.95 25.28
N ALA A 274 5.69 -1.40 24.37
CA ALA A 274 7.09 -1.05 24.59
C ALA A 274 7.25 0.28 25.37
N MET A 275 6.25 1.18 25.30
CA MET A 275 6.34 2.52 25.90
C MET A 275 6.70 2.55 27.38
N PRO A 276 6.17 1.68 28.27
CA PRO A 276 6.57 1.69 29.68
C PRO A 276 8.07 1.52 29.90
N ASP A 277 8.75 0.73 29.06
CA ASP A 277 10.20 0.52 29.18
C ASP A 277 10.98 1.69 28.57
N ILE A 278 10.51 2.29 27.49
CA ILE A 278 11.11 3.49 26.89
C ILE A 278 11.03 4.67 27.85
N LEU A 279 9.86 4.89 28.48
CA LEU A 279 9.62 6.01 29.38
C LEU A 279 10.43 5.98 30.69
N LYS A 280 10.99 4.83 31.07
CA LYS A 280 11.93 4.74 32.22
C LYS A 280 13.20 5.54 31.96
N ASN A 281 13.70 5.55 30.73
CA ASN A 281 14.95 6.22 30.35
C ASN A 281 14.67 7.59 29.68
N TYR A 282 13.56 7.71 28.95
CA TYR A 282 13.16 8.89 28.17
C TYR A 282 11.71 9.26 28.48
N PRO A 283 11.45 9.89 29.66
CA PRO A 283 10.08 10.15 30.17
C PRO A 283 9.29 11.15 29.33
N ASP A 284 9.93 11.90 28.46
CA ASP A 284 9.35 12.87 27.53
C ASP A 284 9.03 12.29 26.14
N THR A 285 9.26 10.98 25.94
CA THR A 285 8.95 10.33 24.65
C THR A 285 7.48 10.50 24.26
N GLU A 286 7.25 10.86 23.02
CA GLU A 286 5.93 11.00 22.39
C GLU A 286 5.84 10.24 21.07
N ILE A 287 4.64 9.71 20.76
CA ILE A 287 4.34 8.99 19.51
C ILE A 287 3.42 9.84 18.65
N TYR A 288 3.80 10.06 17.41
CA TYR A 288 3.00 10.76 16.41
C TYR A 288 2.57 9.77 15.31
N VAL A 289 1.26 9.54 15.23
CA VAL A 289 0.67 8.52 14.36
C VAL A 289 -0.07 9.19 13.20
N ALA A 290 0.35 8.92 11.96
CA ALA A 290 -0.42 9.34 10.80
C ALA A 290 -1.63 8.41 10.56
N GLY A 291 -2.65 8.93 9.88
CA GLY A 291 -3.91 8.24 9.62
C GLY A 291 -5.01 8.57 10.61
N ASP A 292 -6.19 7.99 10.37
CA ASP A 292 -7.38 8.27 11.16
C ASP A 292 -7.21 7.89 12.62
N ASN A 293 -7.65 8.76 13.52
CA ASN A 293 -7.71 8.46 14.95
C ASN A 293 -8.85 7.46 15.24
N VAL A 294 -8.49 6.18 15.31
CA VAL A 294 -9.42 5.08 15.59
C VAL A 294 -9.76 4.93 17.08
N THR A 295 -9.11 5.70 17.96
CA THR A 295 -9.29 5.63 19.42
C THR A 295 -10.27 6.66 19.97
N ARG A 296 -10.90 7.50 19.13
CA ARG A 296 -11.84 8.54 19.55
C ARG A 296 -12.99 7.98 20.35
N TYR A 297 -13.24 8.57 21.53
CA TYR A 297 -14.21 8.05 22.51
C TYR A 297 -14.87 9.16 23.37
N ALA A 298 -14.69 10.43 23.01
CA ALA A 298 -15.16 11.56 23.82
C ALA A 298 -16.68 11.74 23.80
N SER A 299 -17.33 11.53 22.65
CA SER A 299 -18.77 11.69 22.45
C SER A 299 -19.50 10.33 22.37
N VAL A 300 -20.83 10.32 22.62
CA VAL A 300 -21.68 9.13 22.44
C VAL A 300 -21.57 8.61 20.99
N LYS A 301 -21.53 9.52 20.00
CA LYS A 301 -21.38 9.17 18.60
C LYS A 301 -20.06 8.46 18.31
N GLU A 302 -18.97 8.88 18.92
CA GLU A 302 -17.65 8.24 18.77
C GLU A 302 -17.64 6.86 19.44
N LYS A 303 -18.24 6.76 20.64
CA LYS A 303 -18.40 5.49 21.37
C LYS A 303 -19.16 4.43 20.56
N LEU A 304 -20.14 4.84 19.77
CA LEU A 304 -20.90 3.95 18.89
C LEU A 304 -20.16 3.60 17.59
N LYS A 305 -19.20 4.44 17.18
CA LYS A 305 -18.43 4.26 15.92
C LYS A 305 -17.08 3.58 16.10
N ILE A 306 -16.61 3.40 17.33
CA ILE A 306 -15.31 2.77 17.58
C ILE A 306 -15.38 1.28 17.26
N GLY A 307 -14.35 0.76 16.56
CA GLY A 307 -14.18 -0.66 16.31
C GLY A 307 -13.41 -1.36 17.43
N SER A 308 -13.45 -2.69 17.44
CA SER A 308 -12.82 -3.51 18.49
C SER A 308 -11.32 -3.25 18.64
N TYR A 309 -10.57 -3.05 17.54
CA TYR A 309 -9.16 -2.71 17.60
C TYR A 309 -8.93 -1.29 18.13
N GLY A 310 -9.68 -0.30 17.65
CA GLY A 310 -9.56 1.08 18.15
C GLY A 310 -9.87 1.19 19.64
N LYS A 311 -10.89 0.47 20.13
CA LYS A 311 -11.20 0.38 21.56
C LYS A 311 -10.05 -0.28 22.34
N TYR A 312 -9.44 -1.31 21.79
CA TYR A 312 -8.29 -1.96 22.41
C TYR A 312 -7.09 -1.01 22.52
N LEU A 313 -6.71 -0.31 21.45
CA LEU A 313 -5.64 0.69 21.51
C LEU A 313 -5.91 1.76 22.55
N ARG A 314 -7.15 2.25 22.63
CA ARG A 314 -7.55 3.21 23.65
C ARG A 314 -7.37 2.65 25.06
N ASP A 315 -7.79 1.40 25.28
CA ASP A 315 -7.66 0.75 26.59
C ASP A 315 -6.19 0.61 27.01
N GLU A 316 -5.29 0.29 26.07
CA GLU A 316 -3.85 0.23 26.31
C GLU A 316 -3.23 1.62 26.56
N ILE A 317 -3.66 2.66 25.81
CA ILE A 317 -3.24 4.06 26.04
C ILE A 317 -3.58 4.49 27.47
N VAL A 318 -4.81 4.26 27.91
CA VAL A 318 -5.25 4.61 29.28
C VAL A 318 -4.52 3.77 30.34
N LYS A 319 -4.38 2.46 30.10
CA LYS A 319 -3.70 1.53 31.02
C LYS A 319 -2.26 1.92 31.32
N TYR A 320 -1.55 2.45 30.32
CA TYR A 320 -0.16 2.88 30.46
C TYR A 320 0.02 4.39 30.70
N GLY A 321 -1.08 5.16 30.85
CA GLY A 321 -1.01 6.61 31.07
C GLY A 321 -0.42 7.39 29.92
N LEU A 322 -0.75 7.01 28.68
CA LEU A 322 -0.17 7.56 27.45
C LEU A 322 -1.07 8.59 26.75
N GLU A 323 -2.16 9.07 27.40
CA GLU A 323 -3.16 9.94 26.78
C GLU A 323 -2.56 11.23 26.21
N GLU A 324 -1.56 11.81 26.91
CA GLU A 324 -0.86 13.03 26.50
C GLU A 324 0.40 12.74 25.67
N LYS A 325 0.69 11.46 25.36
CA LYS A 325 1.90 11.02 24.66
C LYS A 325 1.64 10.43 23.27
N VAL A 326 0.39 10.15 22.94
CA VAL A 326 0.01 9.56 21.63
C VAL A 326 -0.84 10.54 20.84
N HIS A 327 -0.27 11.07 19.76
CA HIS A 327 -0.86 12.11 18.94
C HIS A 327 -1.23 11.56 17.55
N PHE A 328 -2.52 11.59 17.20
CA PHE A 328 -2.99 11.22 15.87
C PHE A 328 -3.07 12.44 14.97
N LEU A 329 -2.31 12.44 13.88
CA LEU A 329 -2.17 13.57 12.95
C LEU A 329 -3.28 13.64 11.91
N GLY A 330 -4.13 12.59 11.79
CA GLY A 330 -5.10 12.49 10.69
C GLY A 330 -4.44 12.03 9.38
N ARG A 331 -5.22 12.07 8.29
CA ARG A 331 -4.70 11.73 6.95
C ARG A 331 -3.84 12.87 6.44
N LEU A 332 -2.60 12.57 6.10
CA LEU A 332 -1.61 13.53 5.63
C LEU A 332 -1.40 13.39 4.12
N GLN A 333 -1.24 14.51 3.43
CA GLN A 333 -0.74 14.56 2.05
C GLN A 333 0.77 14.30 2.04
N ALA A 334 1.36 14.17 0.84
CA ALA A 334 2.77 13.78 0.70
C ALA A 334 3.73 14.74 1.43
N GLU A 335 3.51 16.04 1.30
CA GLU A 335 4.31 17.09 1.92
C GLU A 335 4.20 17.08 3.45
N ASP A 336 2.96 17.03 3.97
CA ASP A 336 2.69 16.97 5.41
C ASP A 336 3.24 15.68 6.03
N MET A 337 3.15 14.56 5.30
CA MET A 337 3.73 13.29 5.71
C MET A 337 5.25 13.41 5.82
N CYS A 338 5.90 13.94 4.80
CA CYS A 338 7.35 14.18 4.78
C CYS A 338 7.77 15.09 5.95
N ASP A 339 7.02 16.16 6.22
CA ASP A 339 7.29 17.06 7.36
C ASP A 339 7.10 16.37 8.72
N ALA A 340 6.14 15.43 8.84
CA ALA A 340 5.96 14.65 10.05
C ALA A 340 7.16 13.72 10.32
N TYR A 341 7.72 13.09 9.28
CA TYR A 341 8.98 12.35 9.38
C TYR A 341 10.11 13.27 9.86
N LEU A 342 10.35 14.39 9.16
CA LEU A 342 11.46 15.30 9.45
C LEU A 342 11.43 15.93 10.84
N LYS A 343 10.22 16.12 11.42
CA LYS A 343 10.04 16.62 12.77
C LYS A 343 10.27 15.57 13.86
N SER A 344 10.46 14.31 13.49
CA SER A 344 10.60 13.21 14.44
C SER A 344 12.05 12.71 14.48
N GLU A 345 12.49 12.24 15.63
CA GLU A 345 13.86 11.80 15.84
C GLU A 345 14.11 10.43 15.21
N LEU A 346 13.10 9.52 15.23
CA LEU A 346 13.17 8.23 14.56
C LEU A 346 11.81 7.77 14.03
N PHE A 347 11.86 6.86 13.09
CA PHE A 347 10.69 6.17 12.53
C PHE A 347 10.60 4.74 13.05
N VAL A 348 9.39 4.35 13.48
CA VAL A 348 9.10 2.97 13.90
C VAL A 348 8.09 2.32 12.95
N SER A 349 8.44 1.13 12.46
CA SER A 349 7.56 0.21 11.74
C SER A 349 7.44 -1.10 12.50
N ALA A 350 6.43 -1.22 13.37
CA ALA A 350 6.23 -2.40 14.22
C ALA A 350 5.22 -3.40 13.62
N SER A 351 5.14 -3.51 12.31
CA SER A 351 4.15 -4.32 11.61
C SER A 351 4.29 -5.82 11.91
N ALA A 352 3.15 -6.52 11.95
CA ALA A 352 3.12 -7.97 12.09
C ALA A 352 3.48 -8.70 10.79
N LEU A 353 3.33 -8.04 9.65
CA LEU A 353 3.77 -8.48 8.32
C LEU A 353 3.88 -7.26 7.38
N GLU A 354 4.92 -7.25 6.56
CA GLU A 354 5.10 -6.32 5.44
C GLU A 354 5.75 -7.05 4.26
N ASN A 355 5.44 -6.63 3.03
CA ASN A 355 6.22 -7.06 1.87
C ASN A 355 7.39 -6.10 1.66
N SER A 356 7.12 -4.95 1.06
CA SER A 356 8.10 -3.89 0.82
C SER A 356 7.46 -2.56 1.25
N PRO A 357 7.53 -2.20 2.55
CA PRO A 357 6.79 -1.07 3.07
C PRO A 357 7.35 0.27 2.57
N ASN A 358 6.56 1.00 1.77
CA ASN A 358 6.93 2.32 1.26
C ASN A 358 7.29 3.30 2.37
N SER A 359 6.64 3.19 3.54
CA SER A 359 6.94 4.03 4.70
C SER A 359 8.38 3.85 5.24
N VAL A 360 8.91 2.63 5.19
CA VAL A 360 10.33 2.36 5.51
C VAL A 360 11.22 2.96 4.44
N GLY A 361 10.90 2.73 3.15
CA GLY A 361 11.65 3.32 2.03
C GLY A 361 11.69 4.85 2.08
N GLU A 362 10.57 5.50 2.45
CA GLU A 362 10.48 6.96 2.62
C GLU A 362 11.36 7.46 3.76
N ALA A 363 11.32 6.80 4.93
CA ALA A 363 12.22 7.12 6.05
C ALA A 363 13.69 6.97 5.64
N MET A 364 14.01 5.90 4.91
CA MET A 364 15.36 5.65 4.39
C MET A 364 15.79 6.73 3.38
N LEU A 365 14.92 7.15 2.44
CA LEU A 365 15.23 8.25 1.49
C LEU A 365 15.53 9.56 2.20
N LEU A 366 14.84 9.86 3.29
CA LEU A 366 15.13 11.03 4.11
C LEU A 366 16.45 10.91 4.88
N GLY A 367 16.98 9.69 5.05
CA GLY A 367 18.15 9.43 5.90
C GLY A 367 17.80 9.44 7.39
N MET A 368 16.54 9.12 7.72
CA MET A 368 16.04 9.07 9.08
C MET A 368 16.37 7.73 9.73
N PRO A 369 16.73 7.67 11.02
CA PRO A 369 16.91 6.41 11.75
C PRO A 369 15.62 5.58 11.77
N VAL A 370 15.74 4.28 11.48
CA VAL A 370 14.61 3.35 11.37
C VAL A 370 14.75 2.22 12.39
N VAL A 371 13.68 1.98 13.17
CA VAL A 371 13.48 0.72 13.92
C VAL A 371 12.32 -0.03 13.29
N SER A 372 12.54 -1.26 12.86
CA SER A 372 11.50 -2.05 12.20
C SER A 372 11.43 -3.49 12.70
N SER A 373 10.24 -4.09 12.67
CA SER A 373 10.10 -5.53 12.86
C SER A 373 10.72 -6.29 11.68
N ALA A 374 11.46 -7.36 11.97
CA ALA A 374 12.03 -8.28 10.97
C ALA A 374 10.93 -9.24 10.47
N VAL A 375 10.07 -8.78 9.56
CA VAL A 375 8.92 -9.53 9.05
C VAL A 375 8.84 -9.47 7.53
N GLY A 376 8.43 -10.56 6.92
CA GLY A 376 8.19 -10.64 5.48
C GLY A 376 9.40 -10.19 4.65
N GLY A 377 9.22 -9.16 3.82
CA GLY A 377 10.26 -8.65 2.93
C GLY A 377 11.10 -7.50 3.49
N VAL A 378 10.90 -7.09 4.75
CA VAL A 378 11.63 -5.96 5.36
C VAL A 378 13.15 -6.15 5.29
N GLU A 379 13.67 -7.37 5.54
CA GLU A 379 15.10 -7.68 5.47
C GLU A 379 15.70 -7.55 4.05
N SER A 380 14.85 -7.51 3.01
CA SER A 380 15.28 -7.17 1.65
C SER A 380 15.51 -5.67 1.47
N LEU A 381 14.88 -4.82 2.27
CA LEU A 381 15.03 -3.36 2.23
C LEU A 381 16.18 -2.86 3.09
N LEU A 382 16.27 -3.34 4.33
CA LEU A 382 17.29 -2.90 5.28
C LEU A 382 17.86 -4.07 6.08
N THR A 383 19.14 -3.99 6.38
CA THR A 383 19.89 -4.98 7.16
C THR A 383 20.11 -4.44 8.57
N HIS A 384 19.88 -5.28 9.58
CA HIS A 384 20.10 -4.92 10.97
C HIS A 384 21.54 -4.41 11.20
N GLU A 385 21.67 -3.33 11.99
CA GLU A 385 22.93 -2.64 12.32
C GLU A 385 23.71 -2.06 11.13
N LYS A 386 23.09 -2.04 9.94
CA LYS A 386 23.73 -1.45 8.76
C LYS A 386 22.92 -0.28 8.20
N GLU A 387 21.62 -0.47 7.93
CA GLU A 387 20.74 0.59 7.45
C GLU A 387 19.61 0.92 8.44
N GLY A 388 19.52 0.22 9.57
CA GLY A 388 18.53 0.43 10.61
C GLY A 388 18.62 -0.65 11.69
N LEU A 389 17.74 -0.59 12.68
CA LEU A 389 17.66 -1.59 13.73
C LEU A 389 16.43 -2.46 13.53
N LEU A 390 16.60 -3.76 13.56
CA LEU A 390 15.54 -4.75 13.43
C LEU A 390 15.29 -5.46 14.74
N PHE A 391 14.03 -5.67 15.07
CA PHE A 391 13.61 -6.49 16.20
C PHE A 391 12.68 -7.62 15.74
N LYS A 392 12.61 -8.71 16.50
CA LYS A 392 11.70 -9.81 16.21
C LYS A 392 10.26 -9.41 16.52
N LYS A 393 9.33 -9.68 15.60
CA LYS A 393 7.91 -9.42 15.81
C LYS A 393 7.41 -9.91 17.19
N GLY A 394 6.72 -9.02 17.91
CA GLY A 394 6.17 -9.30 19.25
C GLY A 394 7.18 -9.16 20.40
N ASP A 395 8.45 -9.01 20.12
CA ASP A 395 9.46 -8.72 21.13
C ASP A 395 9.50 -7.22 21.45
N THR A 396 8.61 -6.81 22.36
CA THR A 396 8.45 -5.40 22.74
C THR A 396 9.60 -4.91 23.63
N ALA A 397 10.31 -5.81 24.30
CA ALA A 397 11.51 -5.47 25.05
C ALA A 397 12.66 -5.09 24.11
N ALA A 398 12.91 -5.91 23.06
CA ALA A 398 13.88 -5.56 22.03
C ALA A 398 13.49 -4.29 21.28
N LEU A 399 12.19 -4.08 20.97
CA LEU A 399 11.71 -2.83 20.37
C LEU A 399 12.06 -1.61 21.24
N ALA A 400 11.82 -1.70 22.57
CA ALA A 400 12.15 -0.63 23.49
C ALA A 400 13.67 -0.39 23.58
N GLU A 401 14.47 -1.46 23.62
CA GLU A 401 15.93 -1.42 23.64
C GLU A 401 16.49 -0.70 22.41
N GLU A 402 16.04 -1.06 21.20
CA GLU A 402 16.53 -0.48 19.95
C GLU A 402 16.11 0.99 19.80
N ILE A 403 14.93 1.36 20.26
CA ILE A 403 14.51 2.77 20.33
C ILE A 403 15.40 3.56 21.29
N CYS A 404 15.60 3.07 22.52
CA CYS A 404 16.46 3.71 23.52
C CYS A 404 17.91 3.81 23.05
N ARG A 405 18.42 2.81 22.31
CA ARG A 405 19.75 2.82 21.73
C ARG A 405 19.93 3.97 20.72
N LEU A 406 18.95 4.22 19.86
CA LEU A 406 19.01 5.34 18.90
C LEU A 406 18.84 6.71 19.58
N PHE A 407 18.04 6.82 20.64
CA PHE A 407 17.93 8.04 21.39
C PHE A 407 19.23 8.39 22.14
N GLY A 408 19.93 7.36 22.68
CA GLY A 408 21.15 7.54 23.45
C GLY A 408 22.44 7.69 22.62
N ASP A 409 22.44 7.23 21.37
CA ASP A 409 23.61 7.25 20.49
C ASP A 409 23.32 8.01 19.19
N CYS A 410 23.55 9.34 19.23
CA CYS A 410 23.37 10.24 18.09
C CYS A 410 24.19 9.82 16.88
N ARG A 411 25.44 9.36 17.13
CA ARG A 411 26.35 8.97 16.05
C ARG A 411 25.85 7.73 15.32
N LEU A 412 25.41 6.71 16.08
CA LEU A 412 24.81 5.51 15.52
C LEU A 412 23.57 5.85 14.67
N ALA A 413 22.70 6.71 15.20
CA ALA A 413 21.47 7.13 14.52
C ALA A 413 21.79 7.81 13.15
N GLU A 414 22.76 8.71 13.11
CA GLU A 414 23.21 9.39 11.89
C GLU A 414 23.90 8.43 10.91
N GLU A 415 24.77 7.53 11.39
CA GLU A 415 25.47 6.54 10.57
C GLU A 415 24.48 5.59 9.90
N LEU A 416 23.51 5.05 10.65
CA LEU A 416 22.46 4.16 10.10
C LEU A 416 21.56 4.92 9.12
N GLY A 417 21.14 6.13 9.44
CA GLY A 417 20.33 6.97 8.56
C GLY A 417 21.04 7.29 7.23
N ALA A 418 22.33 7.61 7.28
CA ALA A 418 23.13 7.87 6.09
C ALA A 418 23.27 6.61 5.20
N ALA A 419 23.52 5.46 5.80
CA ALA A 419 23.59 4.19 5.09
C ALA A 419 22.24 3.80 4.48
N ALA A 420 21.15 3.98 5.25
CA ALA A 420 19.78 3.77 4.77
C ALA A 420 19.47 4.62 3.54
N ARG A 421 19.81 5.91 3.59
CA ARG A 421 19.62 6.82 2.46
C ARG A 421 20.38 6.37 1.22
N ALA A 422 21.64 6.01 1.35
CA ALA A 422 22.45 5.55 0.23
C ALA A 422 21.83 4.31 -0.43
N ARG A 423 21.35 3.34 0.37
CA ARG A 423 20.67 2.15 -0.15
C ARG A 423 19.34 2.47 -0.80
N ALA A 424 18.52 3.34 -0.19
CA ALA A 424 17.21 3.71 -0.71
C ALA A 424 17.31 4.40 -2.08
N PHE A 425 18.31 5.26 -2.31
CA PHE A 425 18.55 5.87 -3.62
C PHE A 425 18.89 4.85 -4.73
N VAL A 426 19.46 3.70 -4.38
CA VAL A 426 19.71 2.60 -5.33
C VAL A 426 18.44 1.76 -5.55
N THR A 427 17.70 1.48 -4.47
CA THR A 427 16.48 0.65 -4.53
C THR A 427 15.34 1.37 -5.23
N HIS A 428 15.15 2.64 -4.94
CA HIS A 428 14.05 3.46 -5.42
C HIS A 428 14.46 4.43 -6.53
N ASP A 429 15.54 4.13 -7.27
CA ASP A 429 15.97 4.90 -8.42
C ASP A 429 14.90 4.88 -9.52
N ALA A 430 14.29 6.04 -9.78
CA ALA A 430 13.16 6.15 -10.70
C ALA A 430 13.51 5.74 -12.14
N GLU A 431 14.68 6.17 -12.62
CA GLU A 431 15.13 5.88 -13.97
C GLU A 431 15.47 4.39 -14.15
N LYS A 432 16.16 3.81 -13.15
CA LYS A 432 16.48 2.38 -13.15
C LYS A 432 15.22 1.52 -13.11
N ASN A 433 14.27 1.86 -12.24
CA ASN A 433 13.01 1.12 -12.10
C ASN A 433 12.17 1.21 -13.37
N TYR A 434 12.13 2.38 -14.00
CA TYR A 434 11.48 2.59 -15.30
C TYR A 434 12.12 1.74 -16.41
N ARG A 435 13.45 1.75 -16.55
CA ARG A 435 14.15 0.92 -17.55
C ARG A 435 13.91 -0.57 -17.31
N GLN A 436 13.95 -1.00 -16.06
CA GLN A 436 13.65 -2.39 -15.68
C GLN A 436 12.23 -2.80 -16.10
N LEU A 437 11.23 -1.92 -15.92
CA LEU A 437 9.88 -2.17 -16.39
C LEU A 437 9.83 -2.38 -17.91
N LEU A 438 10.52 -1.54 -18.69
CA LEU A 438 10.57 -1.68 -20.15
C LEU A 438 11.26 -2.99 -20.59
N GLU A 439 12.33 -3.39 -19.89
CA GLU A 439 13.00 -4.67 -20.16
C GLU A 439 12.06 -5.86 -19.92
N ILE A 440 11.27 -5.82 -18.82
CA ILE A 440 10.26 -6.82 -18.50
C ILE A 440 9.22 -6.88 -19.62
N TYR A 441 8.67 -5.75 -20.06
CA TYR A 441 7.68 -5.71 -21.13
C TYR A 441 8.21 -6.26 -22.45
N ARG A 442 9.43 -5.87 -22.87
CA ARG A 442 10.06 -6.40 -24.09
C ARG A 442 10.29 -7.91 -24.02
N LYS A 443 10.61 -8.43 -22.83
CA LYS A 443 10.79 -9.86 -22.61
C LYS A 443 9.48 -10.65 -22.70
N ILE A 444 8.36 -10.07 -22.26
CA ILE A 444 7.04 -10.69 -22.37
C ILE A 444 6.52 -10.67 -23.81
N GLU A 445 6.84 -9.61 -24.57
CA GLU A 445 6.42 -9.47 -25.97
C GLU A 445 7.16 -10.44 -26.91
N SER A 446 8.42 -10.80 -26.58
CA SER A 446 9.28 -11.67 -27.40
C SER A 446 8.90 -13.15 -27.33
#